data_d004ae5d526760b4d2a8ae45563d9632
#
_entry.id   d004ae5d526760b4d2a8ae45563d9632
#
_cell.length_a   1.000
_cell.length_b   1.000
_cell.length_c   1.000
_cell.angle_alpha   90.00
_cell.angle_beta   90.00
_cell.angle_gamma   90.00
#
_symmetry.space_group_name_H-M   'P 1'
#
loop_
_entity.id
_entity.type
_entity.pdbx_description
1 polymer ?
#
loop_
_entity_poly.entity_id
_entity_poly.type
_entity_poly.pdbx_seq_one_letter_code
_entity_poly.pdbx_strand_id
1 'polypeptide(L)'
;VSEADMERGHLRCDANVSIREVGSTLLNTKTEIKNVNSIDAVRLAIIEEAKRQIEAVEAGERIQSYTLDWDADSGTLRKMRSKETEADYRYFREPDLLPVVLSPEEVARVQSSLPELPLARRARFIQDYQLSAYDADILTSERGLSDYYEESVRLCAGSAKVVSNWMMNDLIRLMNDTGKSAAELRLRPADLAEIIQLVEGGKINPSTGKSLLARVEAGAGKASQIVADEGLGLIADEDALSQQIASVL
;
A
#
# COMPACT_ATOMS: atom_id res chain seq x y z
N VAL A 1 6.79 -13.58 -1.70
CA VAL A 1 6.54 -14.57 -2.73
C VAL A 1 7.31 -14.21 -4.01
N SER A 2 7.33 -12.93 -4.38
CA SER A 2 8.06 -12.41 -5.54
C SER A 2 8.53 -10.97 -5.24
N GLU A 3 9.62 -10.55 -5.88
CA GLU A 3 10.08 -9.15 -5.85
C GLU A 3 9.23 -8.25 -6.76
N ALA A 4 8.30 -8.84 -7.53
CA ALA A 4 7.38 -8.18 -8.45
C ALA A 4 8.08 -7.29 -9.52
N ASP A 5 9.34 -7.57 -9.82
CA ASP A 5 10.10 -6.87 -10.84
C ASP A 5 9.73 -7.40 -12.23
N MET A 6 8.98 -6.61 -12.98
CA MET A 6 8.50 -6.99 -14.31
C MET A 6 9.62 -7.00 -15.34
N GLU A 7 10.62 -6.12 -15.23
CA GLU A 7 11.75 -6.04 -16.14
C GLU A 7 12.65 -7.28 -16.04
N ARG A 8 12.81 -7.80 -14.82
CA ARG A 8 13.52 -9.06 -14.55
C ARG A 8 12.66 -10.31 -14.76
N GLY A 9 11.39 -10.15 -15.10
CA GLY A 9 10.47 -11.26 -15.30
C GLY A 9 9.99 -11.94 -14.02
N HIS A 10 10.16 -11.33 -12.84
CA HIS A 10 9.66 -11.84 -11.57
C HIS A 10 8.14 -11.70 -11.43
N LEU A 11 7.55 -10.79 -12.21
CA LEU A 11 6.11 -10.64 -12.40
C LEU A 11 5.82 -10.52 -13.90
N ARG A 12 4.78 -11.19 -14.36
CA ARG A 12 4.26 -11.07 -15.72
C ARG A 12 2.80 -10.64 -15.67
N CYS A 13 2.43 -9.81 -16.63
CA CYS A 13 1.06 -9.36 -16.81
C CYS A 13 0.65 -9.54 -18.27
N ASP A 14 -0.48 -10.20 -18.51
CA ASP A 14 -1.15 -10.22 -19.80
C ASP A 14 -2.49 -9.49 -19.63
N ALA A 15 -2.70 -8.41 -20.39
CA ALA A 15 -3.94 -7.64 -20.29
C ALA A 15 -4.97 -8.16 -21.32
N ASN A 16 -6.20 -8.39 -20.85
CA ASN A 16 -7.31 -8.70 -21.75
C ASN A 16 -8.26 -7.50 -21.77
N VAL A 17 -8.48 -6.95 -22.97
CA VAL A 17 -9.29 -5.74 -23.20
C VAL A 17 -10.52 -6.08 -24.02
N SER A 18 -11.69 -5.63 -23.55
CA SER A 18 -12.96 -5.68 -24.28
C SER A 18 -13.77 -4.45 -23.91
N ILE A 19 -14.41 -3.82 -24.88
CA ILE A 19 -15.31 -2.67 -24.69
C ILE A 19 -16.77 -3.11 -24.80
N ARG A 20 -17.66 -2.35 -24.20
CA ARG A 20 -19.11 -2.50 -24.36
C ARG A 20 -19.79 -1.15 -24.28
N GLU A 21 -20.98 -1.07 -24.82
CA GLU A 21 -21.83 0.13 -24.66
C GLU A 21 -22.21 0.33 -23.19
N VAL A 22 -22.33 1.58 -22.78
CA VAL A 22 -22.76 1.94 -21.42
C VAL A 22 -24.17 1.41 -21.18
N GLY A 23 -24.36 0.66 -20.09
CA GLY A 23 -25.62 0.00 -19.75
C GLY A 23 -25.83 -1.39 -20.36
N SER A 24 -24.98 -1.84 -21.30
CA SER A 24 -25.03 -3.19 -21.82
C SER A 24 -24.44 -4.18 -20.82
N THR A 25 -25.04 -5.38 -20.71
CA THR A 25 -24.49 -6.52 -19.97
C THR A 25 -23.71 -7.48 -20.87
N LEU A 26 -23.83 -7.31 -22.20
CA LEU A 26 -23.15 -8.15 -23.17
C LEU A 26 -21.69 -7.71 -23.32
N LEU A 27 -20.79 -8.67 -23.20
CA LEU A 27 -19.36 -8.45 -23.43
C LEU A 27 -19.05 -8.68 -24.90
N ASN A 28 -18.25 -7.80 -25.49
CA ASN A 28 -17.71 -7.96 -26.83
C ASN A 28 -16.51 -8.91 -26.84
N THR A 29 -16.04 -9.25 -28.03
CA THR A 29 -14.82 -10.01 -28.22
C THR A 29 -13.65 -9.29 -27.56
N LYS A 30 -12.83 -10.04 -26.82
CA LYS A 30 -11.64 -9.53 -26.16
C LYS A 30 -10.39 -9.71 -27.02
N THR A 31 -9.44 -8.82 -26.85
CA THR A 31 -8.06 -8.96 -27.31
C THR A 31 -7.12 -9.16 -26.14
N GLU A 32 -6.01 -9.81 -26.34
CA GLU A 32 -4.99 -10.04 -25.32
C GLU A 32 -3.73 -9.28 -25.68
N ILE A 33 -3.19 -8.52 -24.74
CA ILE A 33 -1.94 -7.77 -24.91
C ILE A 33 -0.85 -8.49 -24.12
N LYS A 34 0.27 -8.73 -24.78
CA LYS A 34 1.46 -9.37 -24.22
C LYS A 34 2.66 -8.44 -24.24
N ASN A 35 3.76 -8.89 -23.63
CA ASN A 35 5.05 -8.21 -23.59
C ASN A 35 5.01 -6.81 -22.94
N VAL A 36 4.15 -6.66 -21.93
CA VAL A 36 4.10 -5.48 -21.06
C VAL A 36 5.02 -5.69 -19.87
N ASN A 37 6.10 -4.94 -19.81
CA ASN A 37 7.20 -5.13 -18.86
C ASN A 37 7.23 -4.09 -17.70
N SER A 38 6.20 -3.26 -17.60
CA SER A 38 6.01 -2.33 -16.47
C SER A 38 4.52 -2.05 -16.25
N ILE A 39 4.17 -1.58 -15.05
CA ILE A 39 2.79 -1.21 -14.70
C ILE A 39 2.31 -0.07 -15.61
N ASP A 40 3.17 0.88 -15.93
CA ASP A 40 2.83 1.98 -16.82
C ASP A 40 2.62 1.51 -18.26
N ALA A 41 3.44 0.58 -18.75
CA ALA A 41 3.23 -0.05 -20.04
C ALA A 41 1.88 -0.79 -20.10
N VAL A 42 1.47 -1.49 -19.05
CA VAL A 42 0.14 -2.12 -18.96
C VAL A 42 -0.96 -1.07 -19.11
N ARG A 43 -0.86 0.03 -18.36
CA ARG A 43 -1.83 1.13 -18.40
C ARG A 43 -1.94 1.76 -19.80
N LEU A 44 -0.81 2.09 -20.40
CA LEU A 44 -0.77 2.71 -21.74
C LEU A 44 -1.32 1.76 -22.81
N ALA A 45 -0.91 0.51 -22.78
CA ALA A 45 -1.37 -0.51 -23.73
C ALA A 45 -2.89 -0.75 -23.64
N ILE A 46 -3.47 -0.76 -22.43
CA ILE A 46 -4.93 -0.86 -22.25
C ILE A 46 -5.64 0.35 -22.85
N ILE A 47 -5.13 1.56 -22.62
CA ILE A 47 -5.73 2.80 -23.15
C ILE A 47 -5.71 2.79 -24.67
N GLU A 48 -4.58 2.45 -25.27
CA GLU A 48 -4.44 2.43 -26.74
C GLU A 48 -5.33 1.36 -27.38
N GLU A 49 -5.41 0.17 -26.78
CA GLU A 49 -6.30 -0.88 -27.28
C GLU A 49 -7.78 -0.53 -27.13
N ALA A 50 -8.18 0.07 -26.00
CA ALA A 50 -9.55 0.51 -25.82
C ALA A 50 -9.94 1.56 -26.87
N LYS A 51 -9.06 2.53 -27.14
CA LYS A 51 -9.26 3.53 -28.18
C LYS A 51 -9.39 2.89 -29.57
N ARG A 52 -8.49 1.99 -29.94
CA ARG A 52 -8.55 1.26 -31.21
C ARG A 52 -9.86 0.48 -31.36
N GLN A 53 -10.33 -0.19 -30.29
CA GLN A 53 -11.58 -0.93 -30.32
C GLN A 53 -12.80 0.00 -30.47
N ILE A 54 -12.79 1.16 -29.83
CA ILE A 54 -13.86 2.16 -29.98
C ILE A 54 -13.92 2.63 -31.43
N GLU A 55 -12.81 3.06 -32.01
CA GLU A 55 -12.72 3.52 -33.40
C GLU A 55 -13.21 2.45 -34.39
N ALA A 56 -12.83 1.19 -34.18
CA ALA A 56 -13.27 0.08 -35.03
C ALA A 56 -14.80 -0.14 -34.95
N VAL A 57 -15.35 -0.12 -33.72
CA VAL A 57 -16.82 -0.29 -33.54
C VAL A 57 -17.60 0.87 -34.14
N GLU A 58 -17.12 2.11 -33.96
CA GLU A 58 -17.73 3.30 -34.57
C GLU A 58 -17.67 3.27 -36.12
N ALA A 59 -16.63 2.67 -36.69
CA ALA A 59 -16.51 2.41 -38.11
C ALA A 59 -17.37 1.23 -38.61
N GLY A 60 -18.11 0.55 -37.71
CA GLY A 60 -18.94 -0.62 -38.05
C GLY A 60 -18.16 -1.92 -38.21
N GLU A 61 -16.90 -1.95 -37.77
CA GLU A 61 -16.05 -3.14 -37.82
C GLU A 61 -16.32 -4.05 -36.61
N ARG A 62 -16.14 -5.35 -36.81
CA ARG A 62 -16.22 -6.35 -35.73
C ARG A 62 -14.85 -6.54 -35.09
N ILE A 63 -14.80 -6.44 -33.77
CA ILE A 63 -13.62 -6.80 -33.02
C ILE A 63 -13.39 -8.31 -33.14
N GLN A 64 -12.20 -8.67 -33.61
CA GLN A 64 -11.74 -10.07 -33.66
C GLN A 64 -10.79 -10.35 -32.49
N SER A 65 -10.76 -11.60 -32.05
CA SER A 65 -9.84 -12.02 -30.99
C SER A 65 -8.41 -12.13 -31.53
N TYR A 66 -7.55 -11.25 -31.04
CA TYR A 66 -6.12 -11.24 -31.39
C TYR A 66 -5.26 -11.30 -30.14
N THR A 67 -4.05 -11.81 -30.31
CA THR A 67 -2.93 -11.51 -29.42
C THR A 67 -2.18 -10.33 -30.02
N LEU A 68 -2.00 -9.29 -29.22
CA LEU A 68 -1.29 -8.06 -29.56
C LEU A 68 0.02 -7.99 -28.79
N ASP A 69 1.03 -7.44 -29.42
CA ASP A 69 2.32 -7.14 -28.84
C ASP A 69 2.44 -5.66 -28.55
N TRP A 70 2.86 -5.30 -27.34
CA TRP A 70 3.12 -3.92 -26.97
C TRP A 70 4.56 -3.55 -27.32
N ASP A 71 4.72 -2.54 -28.15
CA ASP A 71 6.00 -1.92 -28.47
C ASP A 71 6.16 -0.67 -27.60
N ALA A 72 7.00 -0.77 -26.57
CA ALA A 72 7.21 0.31 -25.61
C ALA A 72 7.92 1.54 -26.21
N ASP A 73 8.76 1.34 -27.24
CA ASP A 73 9.53 2.41 -27.87
C ASP A 73 8.63 3.30 -28.74
N SER A 74 7.72 2.69 -29.47
CA SER A 74 6.77 3.42 -30.35
C SER A 74 5.44 3.74 -29.67
N GLY A 75 5.14 3.13 -28.51
CA GLY A 75 3.85 3.26 -27.84
C GLY A 75 2.69 2.68 -28.64
N THR A 76 2.92 1.65 -29.44
CA THR A 76 1.92 1.09 -30.35
C THR A 76 1.70 -0.40 -30.13
N LEU A 77 0.53 -0.87 -30.59
CA LEU A 77 0.14 -2.28 -30.55
C LEU A 77 0.34 -2.92 -31.93
N ARG A 78 0.99 -4.07 -31.95
CA ARG A 78 1.18 -4.88 -33.17
C ARG A 78 0.44 -6.19 -33.05
N LYS A 79 -0.29 -6.54 -34.10
CA LYS A 79 -0.98 -7.83 -34.17
C LYS A 79 0.04 -8.96 -34.35
N MET A 80 0.06 -9.93 -33.45
CA MET A 80 0.92 -11.11 -33.54
C MET A 80 0.24 -12.25 -34.29
N ARG A 81 -0.87 -12.76 -33.73
CA ARG A 81 -1.61 -13.88 -34.33
C ARG A 81 -3.09 -13.77 -33.94
N SER A 82 -3.95 -14.42 -34.72
CA SER A 82 -5.34 -14.64 -34.27
C SER A 82 -5.34 -15.63 -33.09
N LYS A 83 -6.21 -15.41 -32.11
CA LYS A 83 -6.44 -16.43 -31.07
C LYS A 83 -7.09 -17.63 -31.67
N GLU A 84 -6.50 -18.78 -31.39
CA GLU A 84 -7.11 -20.07 -31.61
C GLU A 84 -8.22 -20.29 -30.57
N THR A 85 -9.18 -21.15 -30.89
CA THR A 85 -10.28 -21.46 -29.98
C THR A 85 -9.78 -22.30 -28.81
N GLU A 86 -10.53 -22.36 -27.70
CA GLU A 86 -10.19 -23.23 -26.56
C GLU A 86 -9.97 -24.69 -26.95
N ALA A 87 -10.63 -25.14 -28.02
CA ALA A 87 -10.46 -26.47 -28.58
C ALA A 87 -9.03 -26.77 -29.06
N ASP A 88 -8.28 -25.74 -29.45
CA ASP A 88 -6.91 -25.91 -29.95
C ASP A 88 -5.89 -26.17 -28.82
N TYR A 89 -6.21 -25.81 -27.58
CA TYR A 89 -5.35 -26.11 -26.43
C TYR A 89 -5.39 -27.57 -26.00
N ARG A 90 -6.39 -28.34 -26.40
CA ARG A 90 -6.55 -29.78 -26.13
C ARG A 90 -6.41 -30.12 -24.64
N TYR A 91 -6.98 -29.29 -23.77
CA TYR A 91 -6.98 -29.53 -22.34
C TYR A 91 -7.68 -30.86 -22.01
N PHE A 92 -6.97 -31.73 -21.32
CA PHE A 92 -7.50 -32.95 -20.73
C PHE A 92 -6.89 -33.13 -19.33
N ARG A 93 -7.53 -33.95 -18.51
CA ARG A 93 -7.01 -34.24 -17.18
C ARG A 93 -5.68 -34.96 -17.31
N GLU A 94 -4.70 -34.52 -16.49
CA GLU A 94 -3.43 -35.23 -16.37
C GLU A 94 -3.68 -36.64 -15.80
N PRO A 95 -3.36 -37.70 -16.54
CA PRO A 95 -3.71 -39.07 -16.12
C PRO A 95 -2.96 -39.52 -14.87
N ASP A 96 -1.80 -38.95 -14.61
CA ASP A 96 -0.94 -39.30 -13.48
C ASP A 96 -1.31 -38.57 -12.17
N LEU A 97 -2.24 -37.60 -12.24
CA LEU A 97 -2.69 -36.84 -11.07
C LEU A 97 -4.09 -37.26 -10.62
N LEU A 98 -4.20 -37.61 -9.35
CA LEU A 98 -5.48 -37.85 -8.73
C LEU A 98 -6.24 -36.55 -8.47
N PRO A 99 -7.59 -36.56 -8.51
CA PRO A 99 -8.37 -35.38 -8.12
C PRO A 99 -8.07 -34.99 -6.67
N VAL A 100 -7.80 -33.68 -6.47
CA VAL A 100 -7.71 -33.11 -5.13
C VAL A 100 -9.12 -32.78 -4.67
N VAL A 101 -9.55 -33.41 -3.58
CA VAL A 101 -10.87 -33.19 -2.98
C VAL A 101 -10.65 -32.56 -1.60
N LEU A 102 -11.13 -31.33 -1.42
CA LEU A 102 -11.13 -30.66 -0.12
C LEU A 102 -12.49 -30.87 0.55
N SER A 103 -12.49 -31.31 1.81
CA SER A 103 -13.73 -31.42 2.56
C SER A 103 -14.23 -30.01 2.99
N PRO A 104 -15.55 -29.82 3.19
CA PRO A 104 -16.09 -28.59 3.74
C PRO A 104 -15.46 -28.19 5.07
N GLU A 105 -15.10 -29.18 5.90
CA GLU A 105 -14.45 -28.97 7.20
C GLU A 105 -13.03 -28.41 7.04
N GLU A 106 -12.27 -28.87 6.05
CA GLU A 106 -10.94 -28.34 5.74
C GLU A 106 -11.03 -26.90 5.25
N VAL A 107 -11.99 -26.61 4.38
CA VAL A 107 -12.24 -25.24 3.89
C VAL A 107 -12.62 -24.32 5.06
N ALA A 108 -13.54 -24.74 5.93
CA ALA A 108 -13.95 -23.97 7.09
C ALA A 108 -12.80 -23.74 8.08
N ARG A 109 -11.95 -24.76 8.29
CA ARG A 109 -10.75 -24.63 9.12
C ARG A 109 -9.78 -23.59 8.59
N VAL A 110 -9.52 -23.59 7.27
CA VAL A 110 -8.65 -22.59 6.64
C VAL A 110 -9.28 -21.20 6.73
N GLN A 111 -10.57 -21.07 6.44
CA GLN A 111 -11.28 -19.78 6.55
C GLN A 111 -11.20 -19.20 7.96
N SER A 112 -11.37 -20.03 9.00
CA SER A 112 -11.30 -19.57 10.39
C SER A 112 -9.88 -19.18 10.84
N SER A 113 -8.86 -19.66 10.15
CA SER A 113 -7.45 -19.33 10.42
C SER A 113 -6.92 -18.13 9.63
N LEU A 114 -7.70 -17.61 8.67
CA LEU A 114 -7.28 -16.45 7.90
C LEU A 114 -7.20 -15.21 8.80
N PRO A 115 -6.10 -14.45 8.72
CA PRO A 115 -6.05 -13.13 9.34
C PRO A 115 -7.02 -12.17 8.65
N GLU A 116 -7.31 -11.05 9.28
CA GLU A 116 -8.06 -9.97 8.63
C GLU A 116 -7.40 -9.57 7.31
N LEU A 117 -8.19 -9.58 6.22
CA LEU A 117 -7.69 -9.27 4.89
C LEU A 117 -7.49 -7.75 4.71
N PRO A 118 -6.58 -7.31 3.84
CA PRO A 118 -6.24 -5.89 3.68
C PRO A 118 -7.45 -4.99 3.38
N LEU A 119 -8.36 -5.41 2.51
CA LEU A 119 -9.57 -4.62 2.18
C LEU A 119 -10.53 -4.49 3.35
N ALA A 120 -10.71 -5.55 4.14
CA ALA A 120 -11.53 -5.52 5.34
C ALA A 120 -10.89 -4.60 6.41
N ARG A 121 -9.57 -4.71 6.60
CA ARG A 121 -8.80 -3.87 7.52
C ARG A 121 -8.87 -2.40 7.13
N ARG A 122 -8.74 -2.09 5.84
CA ARG A 122 -8.91 -0.74 5.31
C ARG A 122 -10.31 -0.18 5.61
N ALA A 123 -11.36 -0.94 5.34
CA ALA A 123 -12.73 -0.52 5.63
C ALA A 123 -12.92 -0.26 7.13
N ARG A 124 -12.39 -1.11 8.00
CA ARG A 124 -12.40 -0.95 9.44
C ARG A 124 -11.62 0.29 9.89
N PHE A 125 -10.46 0.57 9.31
CA PHE A 125 -9.67 1.78 9.64
C PHE A 125 -10.45 3.07 9.33
N ILE A 126 -11.19 3.09 8.21
CA ILE A 126 -12.06 4.22 7.87
C ILE A 126 -13.21 4.34 8.90
N GLN A 127 -13.83 3.22 9.25
CA GLN A 127 -15.00 3.20 10.11
C GLN A 127 -14.66 3.44 11.59
N ASP A 128 -13.71 2.69 12.14
CA ASP A 128 -13.45 2.67 13.59
C ASP A 128 -12.51 3.80 14.02
N TYR A 129 -11.52 4.12 13.17
CA TYR A 129 -10.54 5.17 13.47
C TYR A 129 -10.85 6.51 12.79
N GLN A 130 -11.94 6.59 12.01
CA GLN A 130 -12.38 7.79 11.30
C GLN A 130 -11.28 8.37 10.39
N LEU A 131 -10.48 7.49 9.78
CA LEU A 131 -9.42 7.89 8.86
C LEU A 131 -10.00 8.26 7.48
N SER A 132 -9.27 9.11 6.76
CA SER A 132 -9.55 9.32 5.34
C SER A 132 -9.31 8.03 4.54
N ALA A 133 -9.97 7.89 3.39
CA ALA A 133 -9.73 6.76 2.50
C ALA A 133 -8.25 6.64 2.09
N TYR A 134 -7.59 7.79 1.90
CA TYR A 134 -6.18 7.89 1.56
C TYR A 134 -5.26 7.40 2.69
N ASP A 135 -5.47 7.89 3.93
CA ASP A 135 -4.66 7.47 5.07
C ASP A 135 -4.82 5.98 5.34
N ALA A 136 -6.08 5.49 5.28
CA ALA A 136 -6.37 4.07 5.47
C ALA A 136 -5.71 3.20 4.40
N ASP A 137 -5.69 3.65 3.16
CA ASP A 137 -5.07 2.92 2.04
C ASP A 137 -3.56 2.76 2.27
N ILE A 138 -2.87 3.84 2.63
CA ILE A 138 -1.43 3.80 2.91
C ILE A 138 -1.12 2.96 4.16
N LEU A 139 -1.82 3.21 5.27
CA LEU A 139 -1.57 2.50 6.52
C LEU A 139 -1.92 1.00 6.46
N THR A 140 -2.71 0.56 5.47
CA THR A 140 -3.04 -0.85 5.25
C THR A 140 -2.33 -1.48 4.05
N SER A 141 -1.44 -0.74 3.39
CA SER A 141 -0.68 -1.24 2.23
C SER A 141 0.23 -2.42 2.59
N GLU A 142 0.77 -2.41 3.82
CA GLU A 142 1.60 -3.48 4.36
C GLU A 142 1.09 -3.91 5.75
N ARG A 143 1.13 -5.22 5.99
CA ARG A 143 0.68 -5.77 7.28
C ARG A 143 1.48 -5.20 8.46
N GLY A 144 2.82 -5.11 8.32
CA GLY A 144 3.68 -4.59 9.37
C GLY A 144 3.37 -3.15 9.74
N LEU A 145 3.06 -2.30 8.75
CA LEU A 145 2.67 -0.91 8.97
C LEU A 145 1.31 -0.81 9.66
N SER A 146 0.34 -1.64 9.24
CA SER A 146 -0.97 -1.70 9.87
C SER A 146 -0.89 -2.14 11.34
N ASP A 147 -0.12 -3.18 11.63
CA ASP A 147 0.07 -3.71 12.98
C ASP A 147 0.76 -2.66 13.87
N TYR A 148 1.75 -1.96 13.32
CA TYR A 148 2.43 -0.84 14.00
C TYR A 148 1.46 0.28 14.34
N TYR A 149 0.59 0.66 13.41
CA TYR A 149 -0.42 1.70 13.64
C TYR A 149 -1.38 1.32 14.78
N GLU A 150 -1.98 0.14 14.72
CA GLU A 150 -2.95 -0.29 15.72
C GLU A 150 -2.34 -0.40 17.12
N GLU A 151 -1.12 -0.91 17.20
CA GLU A 151 -0.40 -0.99 18.48
C GLU A 151 -0.08 0.42 19.01
N SER A 152 0.33 1.35 18.16
CA SER A 152 0.55 2.74 18.55
C SER A 152 -0.74 3.41 19.04
N VAL A 153 -1.86 3.21 18.34
CA VAL A 153 -3.18 3.72 18.77
C VAL A 153 -3.58 3.16 20.13
N ARG A 154 -3.40 1.86 20.33
CA ARG A 154 -3.69 1.20 21.61
C ARG A 154 -2.90 1.80 22.77
N LEU A 155 -1.64 2.15 22.54
CA LEU A 155 -0.74 2.72 23.54
C LEU A 155 -0.94 4.23 23.75
N CYS A 156 -1.42 4.96 22.76
CA CYS A 156 -1.71 6.40 22.85
C CYS A 156 -3.05 6.75 23.53
N ALA A 157 -3.75 5.79 24.11
CA ALA A 157 -5.00 6.00 24.84
C ALA A 157 -6.05 6.86 24.10
N GLY A 158 -6.22 6.65 22.81
CA GLY A 158 -7.44 7.09 22.12
C GLY A 158 -7.30 8.13 21.01
N SER A 159 -6.13 8.58 20.62
CA SER A 159 -6.02 9.53 19.50
C SER A 159 -5.55 8.87 18.19
N ALA A 160 -6.41 8.02 17.59
CA ALA A 160 -6.13 7.34 16.34
C ALA A 160 -5.72 8.32 15.22
N LYS A 161 -6.36 9.49 15.14
CA LYS A 161 -6.06 10.52 14.14
C LYS A 161 -4.68 11.17 14.35
N VAL A 162 -4.29 11.40 15.60
CA VAL A 162 -2.96 11.96 15.91
C VAL A 162 -1.89 10.95 15.55
N VAL A 163 -2.06 9.67 15.92
CA VAL A 163 -1.13 8.61 15.53
C VAL A 163 -1.01 8.50 14.00
N SER A 164 -2.16 8.54 13.28
CA SER A 164 -2.15 8.55 11.81
C SER A 164 -1.32 9.70 11.26
N ASN A 165 -1.51 10.91 11.77
CA ASN A 165 -0.75 12.09 11.31
C ASN A 165 0.77 11.93 11.53
N TRP A 166 1.18 11.42 12.69
CA TRP A 166 2.60 11.17 12.98
C TRP A 166 3.18 10.08 12.07
N MET A 167 2.42 9.02 11.81
CA MET A 167 2.88 7.95 10.95
C MET A 167 2.99 8.41 9.50
N MET A 168 1.95 9.08 8.98
CA MET A 168 1.90 9.54 7.58
C MET A 168 2.99 10.57 7.25
N ASN A 169 3.28 11.49 8.18
CA ASN A 169 4.20 12.60 7.91
C ASN A 169 5.64 12.31 8.33
N ASP A 170 5.83 11.59 9.43
CA ASP A 170 7.14 11.50 10.06
C ASP A 170 7.70 10.07 10.09
N LEU A 171 6.90 9.05 10.46
CA LEU A 171 7.38 7.66 10.51
C LEU A 171 7.67 7.11 9.09
N ILE A 172 6.76 7.31 8.15
CA ILE A 172 6.95 6.83 6.77
C ILE A 172 8.16 7.52 6.13
N ARG A 173 8.37 8.81 6.41
CA ARG A 173 9.60 9.48 5.97
C ARG A 173 10.83 8.82 6.57
N LEU A 174 10.85 8.54 7.88
CA LEU A 174 11.96 7.85 8.54
C LEU A 174 12.21 6.45 7.93
N MET A 175 11.14 5.71 7.59
CA MET A 175 11.25 4.43 6.89
C MET A 175 11.91 4.59 5.52
N ASN A 176 11.49 5.59 4.75
CA ASN A 176 12.07 5.88 3.43
C ASN A 176 13.54 6.29 3.54
N ASP A 177 13.88 7.15 4.49
CA ASP A 177 15.24 7.65 4.70
C ASP A 177 16.20 6.53 5.14
N THR A 178 15.70 5.55 5.91
CA THR A 178 16.49 4.42 6.40
C THR A 178 16.43 3.17 5.50
N GLY A 179 15.49 3.12 4.56
CA GLY A 179 15.22 1.95 3.72
C GLY A 179 14.67 0.75 4.49
N LYS A 180 14.10 0.96 5.69
CA LYS A 180 13.59 -0.08 6.58
C LYS A 180 12.08 -0.17 6.52
N SER A 181 11.54 -1.39 6.59
CA SER A 181 10.12 -1.63 6.87
C SER A 181 9.77 -1.30 8.33
N ALA A 182 8.48 -1.13 8.63
CA ALA A 182 8.01 -0.86 9.99
C ALA A 182 8.46 -1.92 11.02
N ALA A 183 8.57 -3.17 10.59
CA ALA A 183 9.03 -4.28 11.44
C ALA A 183 10.53 -4.22 11.78
N GLU A 184 11.33 -3.61 10.91
CA GLU A 184 12.80 -3.51 11.04
C GLU A 184 13.26 -2.27 11.79
N LEU A 185 12.35 -1.29 12.00
CA LEU A 185 12.68 -0.12 12.80
C LEU A 185 13.08 -0.51 14.23
N ARG A 186 14.06 0.18 14.78
CA ARG A 186 14.36 0.12 16.22
C ARG A 186 13.29 0.89 17.01
N LEU A 187 12.83 2.00 16.50
CA LEU A 187 11.69 2.77 17.01
C LEU A 187 10.45 1.86 17.03
N ARG A 188 9.99 1.48 18.20
CA ARG A 188 8.82 0.60 18.37
C ARG A 188 7.54 1.42 18.51
N PRO A 189 6.35 0.81 18.34
CA PRO A 189 5.06 1.49 18.59
C PRO A 189 4.97 2.17 19.96
N ALA A 190 5.58 1.58 20.99
CA ALA A 190 5.63 2.16 22.33
C ALA A 190 6.46 3.46 22.38
N ASP A 191 7.57 3.53 21.63
CA ASP A 191 8.40 4.71 21.60
C ASP A 191 7.71 5.86 20.84
N LEU A 192 7.02 5.53 19.74
CA LEU A 192 6.19 6.51 19.01
C LEU A 192 5.07 7.03 19.91
N ALA A 193 4.38 6.15 20.63
CA ALA A 193 3.33 6.53 21.56
C ALA A 193 3.84 7.43 22.68
N GLU A 194 5.02 7.14 23.25
CA GLU A 194 5.67 7.96 24.27
C GLU A 194 5.97 9.38 23.73
N ILE A 195 6.54 9.48 22.52
CA ILE A 195 6.83 10.77 21.90
C ILE A 195 5.54 11.57 21.68
N ILE A 196 4.50 10.94 21.15
CA ILE A 196 3.20 11.59 20.93
C ILE A 196 2.63 12.09 22.25
N GLN A 197 2.66 11.29 23.33
CA GLN A 197 2.18 11.67 24.64
C GLN A 197 2.97 12.84 25.26
N LEU A 198 4.28 12.91 25.04
CA LEU A 198 5.11 14.04 25.47
C LEU A 198 4.73 15.33 24.74
N VAL A 199 4.40 15.26 23.46
CA VAL A 199 3.97 16.41 22.66
C VAL A 199 2.54 16.85 23.03
N GLU A 200 1.60 15.92 23.05
CA GLU A 200 0.20 16.21 23.39
C GLU A 200 0.03 16.69 24.84
N GLY A 201 0.87 16.19 25.74
CA GLY A 201 0.93 16.62 27.13
C GLY A 201 1.66 17.97 27.34
N GLY A 202 2.09 18.65 26.28
CA GLY A 202 2.78 19.93 26.35
C GLY A 202 4.16 19.89 27.06
N LYS A 203 4.73 18.69 27.21
CA LYS A 203 6.07 18.55 27.82
C LYS A 203 7.20 18.92 26.86
N ILE A 204 7.01 18.72 25.57
CA ILE A 204 7.92 19.09 24.50
C ILE A 204 7.14 19.69 23.33
N ASN A 205 7.79 20.46 22.47
CA ASN A 205 7.17 20.95 21.25
C ASN A 205 7.19 19.90 20.13
N PRO A 206 6.35 20.05 19.07
CA PRO A 206 6.30 19.08 17.97
C PRO A 206 7.64 18.93 17.21
N SER A 207 8.44 19.98 17.10
CA SER A 207 9.75 19.91 16.43
C SER A 207 10.72 19.03 17.20
N THR A 208 10.75 19.15 18.54
CA THR A 208 11.52 18.28 19.42
C THR A 208 11.03 16.81 19.26
N GLY A 209 9.70 16.59 19.27
CA GLY A 209 9.14 15.25 19.04
C GLY A 209 9.62 14.61 17.74
N LYS A 210 9.63 15.38 16.64
CA LYS A 210 10.13 14.87 15.33
C LYS A 210 11.63 14.53 15.37
N SER A 211 12.44 15.31 16.07
CA SER A 211 13.86 15.00 16.21
C SER A 211 14.10 13.73 17.04
N LEU A 212 13.25 13.48 18.03
CA LEU A 212 13.34 12.28 18.87
C LEU A 212 13.10 10.99 18.10
N LEU A 213 12.24 10.99 17.06
CA LEU A 213 12.03 9.80 16.23
C LEU A 213 13.36 9.28 15.64
N ALA A 214 14.12 10.16 14.99
CA ALA A 214 15.40 9.79 14.39
C ALA A 214 16.44 9.37 15.44
N ARG A 215 16.44 10.01 16.60
CA ARG A 215 17.38 9.73 17.68
C ARG A 215 17.10 8.38 18.35
N VAL A 216 15.83 8.06 18.61
CA VAL A 216 15.42 6.76 19.14
C VAL A 216 15.72 5.66 18.11
N GLU A 217 15.46 5.88 16.83
CA GLU A 217 15.82 4.94 15.77
C GLU A 217 17.33 4.73 15.71
N ALA A 218 18.15 5.77 15.89
CA ALA A 218 19.60 5.69 15.98
C ALA A 218 20.11 4.98 17.27
N GLY A 219 19.25 4.76 18.25
CA GLY A 219 19.59 4.05 19.49
C GLY A 219 20.06 4.94 20.63
N ALA A 220 19.69 6.22 20.63
CA ALA A 220 20.06 7.15 21.71
C ALA A 220 19.35 6.89 23.06
N GLY A 221 18.44 5.94 23.10
CA GLY A 221 17.68 5.60 24.32
C GLY A 221 16.18 5.94 24.20
N LYS A 222 15.48 5.95 25.33
CA LYS A 222 14.05 6.30 25.40
C LYS A 222 13.84 7.80 25.25
N ALA A 223 12.72 8.19 24.63
CA ALA A 223 12.41 9.60 24.40
C ALA A 223 12.35 10.42 25.70
N SER A 224 11.70 9.91 26.73
CA SER A 224 11.63 10.58 28.05
C SER A 224 13.00 10.80 28.70
N GLN A 225 13.90 9.85 28.55
CA GLN A 225 15.24 9.94 29.08
C GLN A 225 16.06 11.00 28.35
N ILE A 226 16.01 11.02 27.01
CA ILE A 226 16.67 12.04 26.19
C ILE A 226 16.17 13.44 26.54
N VAL A 227 14.86 13.60 26.73
CA VAL A 227 14.24 14.88 27.13
C VAL A 227 14.74 15.34 28.49
N ALA A 228 14.85 14.43 29.45
CA ALA A 228 15.33 14.75 30.79
C ALA A 228 16.82 15.10 30.82
N ASP A 229 17.67 14.29 30.16
CA ASP A 229 19.13 14.43 30.18
C ASP A 229 19.59 15.73 29.47
N GLU A 230 18.85 16.17 28.45
CA GLU A 230 19.21 17.36 27.64
C GLU A 230 18.36 18.59 27.95
N GLY A 231 17.43 18.48 28.89
CA GLY A 231 16.61 19.63 29.30
C GLY A 231 15.70 20.13 28.17
N LEU A 232 15.19 19.25 27.29
CA LEU A 232 14.37 19.59 26.12
C LEU A 232 12.91 19.89 26.47
N GLY A 233 12.54 19.85 27.75
CA GLY A 233 11.21 20.14 28.23
C GLY A 233 10.82 21.59 28.00
N LEU A 234 9.52 21.82 27.71
CA LEU A 234 8.97 23.18 27.69
C LEU A 234 8.92 23.73 29.12
N ILE A 235 9.43 24.93 29.29
CA ILE A 235 9.33 25.67 30.55
C ILE A 235 7.92 26.26 30.58
N ALA A 236 7.02 25.62 31.35
CA ALA A 236 5.64 26.08 31.52
C ALA A 236 5.47 27.07 32.69
N ASP A 237 6.53 27.34 33.44
CA ASP A 237 6.53 28.22 34.61
C ASP A 237 6.82 29.66 34.18
N GLU A 238 5.80 30.54 34.31
CA GLU A 238 5.92 31.96 33.96
C GLU A 238 6.98 32.70 34.82
N ASP A 239 7.19 32.28 36.05
CA ASP A 239 8.19 32.84 36.94
C ASP A 239 9.61 32.45 36.50
N ALA A 240 9.81 31.18 36.10
CA ALA A 240 11.05 30.69 35.56
C ALA A 240 11.39 31.36 34.19
N LEU A 241 10.38 31.57 33.33
CA LEU A 241 10.54 32.28 32.07
C LEU A 241 10.92 33.74 32.29
N SER A 242 10.28 34.42 33.25
CA SER A 242 10.56 35.80 33.61
C SER A 242 11.97 35.96 34.19
N GLN A 243 12.46 35.01 34.99
CA GLN A 243 13.84 35.01 35.50
C GLN A 243 14.86 34.78 34.40
N GLN A 244 14.61 33.90 33.45
CA GLN A 244 15.49 33.70 32.30
C GLN A 244 15.55 34.96 31.40
N ILE A 245 14.41 35.56 31.09
CA ILE A 245 14.38 36.83 30.33
C ILE A 245 15.15 37.90 31.03
N ALA A 246 14.99 38.07 32.36
CA ALA A 246 15.72 39.02 33.14
C ALA A 246 17.25 38.75 33.22
N SER A 247 17.67 37.52 32.99
CA SER A 247 19.11 37.16 32.98
C SER A 247 19.81 37.40 31.64
N VAL A 248 19.04 37.65 30.56
CA VAL A 248 19.55 37.88 29.19
C VAL A 248 19.47 39.36 28.81
N LEU A 249 18.68 40.14 29.52
CA LEU A 249 18.61 41.62 29.42
C LEU A 249 19.58 42.27 30.38
#